data_1acba762479e0c21107b8c6d34cf80e2
#
_entry.id   1acba762479e0c21107b8c6d34cf80e2
#
_cell.length_a   1.000
_cell.length_b   1.000
_cell.length_c   1.000
_cell.angle_alpha   90.00
_cell.angle_beta   90.00
_cell.angle_gamma   90.00
#
_symmetry.space_group_name_H-M   'P 1'
#
loop_
_entity.id
_entity.type
_entity.pdbx_description
1 polymer ?
#
loop_
_entity_poly.entity_id
_entity_poly.type
_entity_poly.pdbx_seq_one_letter_code
_entity_poly.pdbx_strand_id
1 'polypeptide(L)'
;VTPIDYDPFPFVGGTNVSVGDDDVWSPAINLPFNFCFFGGTYDEIVIGSNGVVSFDLISNPPNGFCQWGFTNSIPSTGLFRNTIFGVYMDIDPSVSPISSTINYKVIGSAPCRTMVISVPNVNYYGCNNQSLTSQIVLYETTNVVEVYVLERPSGCSWNSGNAVIGIQDGTGNLGYTPPGRNTGDWSASMEAWRFTPNGLSNINFNWLDSTGAVVGSTPTLSVCPADTEIYTARASYLNCDGQVTVVTDEVTVTTSEFFTLDLGLDQDTCTTDDIILTADTAGAVGLFYE
;
A
#
# COMPACT_ATOMS: atom_id res chain seq x y z
N VAL A 1 3.34 -13.95 3.12
CA VAL A 1 3.12 -13.06 4.29
C VAL A 1 4.47 -12.70 4.87
N THR A 2 4.73 -11.42 5.08
CA THR A 2 5.99 -10.90 5.60
C THR A 2 5.74 -9.89 6.71
N PRO A 3 6.59 -9.84 7.76
CA PRO A 3 6.57 -8.73 8.69
C PRO A 3 7.05 -7.46 7.99
N ILE A 4 6.52 -6.32 8.40
CA ILE A 4 6.92 -4.99 7.95
C ILE A 4 7.09 -4.07 9.14
N ASP A 5 7.71 -2.90 8.94
CA ASP A 5 7.80 -1.87 9.95
C ASP A 5 6.40 -1.36 10.33
N TYR A 6 6.22 -1.01 11.60
CA TYR A 6 4.96 -0.47 12.12
C TYR A 6 4.84 1.01 11.78
N ASP A 7 4.15 1.32 10.69
CA ASP A 7 3.89 2.69 10.21
C ASP A 7 2.43 2.83 9.74
N PRO A 8 1.44 2.80 10.66
CA PRO A 8 0.03 2.85 10.32
C PRO A 8 -0.41 4.24 9.88
N PHE A 9 -1.48 4.30 9.13
CA PHE A 9 -2.20 5.56 8.89
C PHE A 9 -2.87 6.06 10.17
N PRO A 10 -3.20 7.37 10.27
CA PRO A 10 -3.97 7.88 11.40
C PRO A 10 -5.28 7.10 11.59
N PHE A 11 -5.59 6.68 12.82
CA PHE A 11 -6.76 5.86 13.15
C PHE A 11 -8.08 6.63 13.13
N VAL A 12 -8.03 7.95 13.02
CA VAL A 12 -9.18 8.86 13.08
C VAL A 12 -9.39 9.61 11.76
N GLY A 13 -10.54 10.27 11.62
CA GLY A 13 -10.84 11.11 10.46
C GLY A 13 -11.41 10.35 9.25
N GLY A 14 -11.88 9.12 9.46
CA GLY A 14 -12.61 8.35 8.46
C GLY A 14 -14.13 8.49 8.55
N THR A 15 -14.83 7.85 7.63
CA THR A 15 -16.27 7.64 7.67
C THR A 15 -16.58 6.54 8.68
N ASN A 16 -17.41 6.82 9.66
CA ASN A 16 -17.83 5.82 10.63
C ASN A 16 -18.61 4.70 9.93
N VAL A 17 -18.27 3.48 10.26
CA VAL A 17 -19.02 2.31 9.84
C VAL A 17 -20.18 2.10 10.81
N SER A 18 -21.35 1.76 10.28
CA SER A 18 -22.54 1.47 11.11
C SER A 18 -22.44 0.07 11.73
N VAL A 19 -21.45 -0.14 12.57
CA VAL A 19 -21.22 -1.34 13.39
C VAL A 19 -21.03 -0.95 14.86
N GLY A 20 -21.89 -0.06 15.34
CA GLY A 20 -21.92 0.37 16.75
C GLY A 20 -22.62 -0.61 17.67
N ASP A 21 -23.13 -1.72 17.14
CA ASP A 21 -23.70 -2.82 17.88
C ASP A 21 -22.68 -3.99 17.92
N ASP A 22 -22.89 -4.90 18.86
CA ASP A 22 -22.13 -6.13 18.95
C ASP A 22 -22.53 -7.11 17.84
N ASP A 23 -21.57 -7.87 17.32
CA ASP A 23 -21.77 -8.98 16.38
C ASP A 23 -22.50 -8.63 15.06
N VAL A 24 -22.20 -7.51 14.46
CA VAL A 24 -22.87 -7.08 13.22
C VAL A 24 -21.91 -6.84 12.06
N TRP A 25 -22.42 -7.10 10.84
CA TRP A 25 -21.81 -6.63 9.60
C TRP A 25 -22.30 -5.21 9.28
N SER A 26 -21.44 -4.42 8.68
CA SER A 26 -21.78 -3.11 8.14
C SER A 26 -22.81 -3.19 7.00
N PRO A 27 -23.44 -2.09 6.61
CA PRO A 27 -23.96 -1.95 5.26
C PRO A 27 -22.90 -2.30 4.22
N ALA A 28 -23.29 -2.64 2.98
CA ALA A 28 -22.36 -2.79 1.87
C ALA A 28 -21.61 -1.47 1.64
N ILE A 29 -20.32 -1.55 1.42
CA ILE A 29 -19.43 -0.42 1.19
C ILE A 29 -18.78 -0.60 -0.17
N ASN A 30 -19.04 0.34 -1.09
CA ASN A 30 -18.40 0.34 -2.39
C ASN A 30 -16.92 0.66 -2.24
N LEU A 31 -16.06 -0.17 -2.80
CA LEU A 31 -14.65 0.14 -2.96
C LEU A 31 -14.49 1.21 -4.05
N PRO A 32 -13.58 2.16 -3.87
CA PRO A 32 -13.33 3.17 -4.91
C PRO A 32 -12.55 2.61 -6.11
N PHE A 33 -12.17 1.33 -6.07
CA PHE A 33 -11.38 0.61 -7.07
C PHE A 33 -11.72 -0.88 -7.03
N ASN A 34 -11.50 -1.56 -8.14
CA ASN A 34 -11.57 -3.02 -8.17
C ASN A 34 -10.39 -3.62 -7.39
N PHE A 35 -10.68 -4.56 -6.51
CA PHE A 35 -9.69 -5.25 -5.70
C PHE A 35 -9.63 -6.72 -6.07
N CYS A 36 -8.44 -7.23 -6.40
CA CYS A 36 -8.23 -8.65 -6.70
C CYS A 36 -7.93 -9.43 -5.42
N PHE A 37 -8.72 -10.44 -5.13
CA PHE A 37 -8.53 -11.29 -3.97
C PHE A 37 -8.75 -12.76 -4.33
N PHE A 38 -7.73 -13.60 -4.18
CA PHE A 38 -7.73 -15.02 -4.58
C PHE A 38 -8.30 -15.31 -5.99
N GLY A 39 -7.99 -14.45 -6.97
CA GLY A 39 -8.41 -14.60 -8.35
C GLY A 39 -9.84 -14.10 -8.66
N GLY A 40 -10.57 -13.64 -7.67
CA GLY A 40 -11.81 -12.88 -7.83
C GLY A 40 -11.55 -11.38 -7.90
N THR A 41 -12.48 -10.64 -8.52
CA THR A 41 -12.49 -9.17 -8.57
C THR A 41 -13.69 -8.66 -7.79
N TYR A 42 -13.46 -7.72 -6.90
CA TYR A 42 -14.46 -7.20 -5.96
C TYR A 42 -14.46 -5.67 -5.97
N ASP A 43 -15.66 -5.10 -5.98
CA ASP A 43 -15.94 -3.66 -5.91
C ASP A 43 -16.77 -3.27 -4.68
N GLU A 44 -17.18 -4.27 -3.87
CA GLU A 44 -17.92 -4.09 -2.63
C GLU A 44 -17.34 -4.95 -1.51
N ILE A 45 -17.46 -4.46 -0.28
CA ILE A 45 -17.10 -5.16 0.96
C ILE A 45 -18.15 -4.96 2.05
N VAL A 46 -18.08 -5.82 3.06
CA VAL A 46 -18.66 -5.55 4.39
C VAL A 46 -17.56 -5.60 5.45
N ILE A 47 -17.69 -4.74 6.46
CA ILE A 47 -16.79 -4.67 7.61
C ILE A 47 -17.55 -5.23 8.82
N GLY A 48 -16.97 -6.22 9.48
CA GLY A 48 -17.57 -6.81 10.68
C GLY A 48 -17.10 -6.10 11.96
N SER A 49 -17.99 -6.01 12.94
CA SER A 49 -17.71 -5.47 14.28
C SER A 49 -16.52 -6.19 14.94
N ASN A 50 -16.26 -7.44 14.57
CA ASN A 50 -15.23 -8.32 15.13
C ASN A 50 -13.86 -8.24 14.39
N GLY A 51 -13.53 -7.12 13.74
CA GLY A 51 -12.21 -6.89 13.15
C GLY A 51 -11.93 -7.62 11.84
N VAL A 52 -12.94 -7.82 11.02
CA VAL A 52 -12.89 -8.54 9.75
C VAL A 52 -13.41 -7.71 8.58
N VAL A 53 -12.93 -8.02 7.37
CA VAL A 53 -13.45 -7.48 6.11
C VAL A 53 -13.75 -8.63 5.18
N SER A 54 -15.00 -8.71 4.68
CA SER A 54 -15.40 -9.77 3.77
C SER A 54 -15.80 -9.21 2.40
N PHE A 55 -15.42 -9.95 1.36
CA PHE A 55 -15.85 -9.77 -0.02
C PHE A 55 -17.02 -10.71 -0.38
N ASP A 56 -17.43 -11.60 0.53
CA ASP A 56 -18.58 -12.49 0.33
C ASP A 56 -19.82 -11.91 1.01
N LEU A 57 -20.50 -11.01 0.32
CA LEU A 57 -21.72 -10.36 0.80
C LEU A 57 -22.95 -11.29 0.77
N ILE A 58 -22.85 -12.46 0.15
CA ILE A 58 -23.92 -13.44 0.10
C ILE A 58 -23.95 -14.23 1.42
N SER A 59 -22.80 -14.76 1.83
CA SER A 59 -22.68 -15.51 3.09
C SER A 59 -22.63 -14.59 4.31
N ASN A 60 -22.15 -13.35 4.12
CA ASN A 60 -22.04 -12.31 5.14
C ASN A 60 -22.90 -11.11 4.73
N PRO A 61 -24.24 -11.22 4.85
CA PRO A 61 -25.13 -10.20 4.33
C PRO A 61 -24.97 -8.87 5.07
N PRO A 62 -25.03 -7.74 4.34
CA PRO A 62 -24.99 -6.41 4.95
C PRO A 62 -26.03 -6.28 6.08
N ASN A 63 -25.63 -5.70 7.20
CA ASN A 63 -26.40 -5.54 8.45
C ASN A 63 -26.79 -6.89 9.10
N GLY A 64 -26.20 -7.99 8.68
CA GLY A 64 -26.42 -9.30 9.26
C GLY A 64 -25.52 -9.59 10.47
N PHE A 65 -25.62 -10.79 11.00
CA PHE A 65 -24.84 -11.25 12.15
C PHE A 65 -23.38 -11.54 11.74
N CYS A 66 -22.44 -10.92 12.45
CA CYS A 66 -21.00 -11.18 12.32
C CYS A 66 -20.58 -12.15 13.45
N GLN A 67 -20.37 -13.41 13.13
CA GLN A 67 -19.98 -14.43 14.10
C GLN A 67 -18.72 -14.01 14.89
N TRP A 68 -18.72 -14.29 16.20
CA TRP A 68 -17.61 -14.00 17.11
C TRP A 68 -16.88 -15.26 17.60
N GLY A 69 -17.65 -16.34 17.81
CA GLY A 69 -17.13 -17.58 18.41
C GLY A 69 -16.46 -18.50 17.39
N PHE A 70 -15.23 -18.85 17.65
CA PHE A 70 -14.49 -19.80 16.83
C PHE A 70 -13.41 -20.52 17.62
N THR A 71 -13.08 -21.73 17.17
CA THR A 71 -11.98 -22.56 17.70
C THR A 71 -11.05 -23.04 16.60
N ASN A 72 -11.44 -22.81 15.34
CA ASN A 72 -10.70 -23.28 14.18
C ASN A 72 -9.65 -22.23 13.75
N SER A 73 -8.51 -22.74 13.33
CA SER A 73 -7.54 -21.95 12.59
C SER A 73 -7.92 -21.82 11.12
N ILE A 74 -7.45 -20.79 10.43
CA ILE A 74 -7.57 -20.70 8.97
C ILE A 74 -6.39 -21.43 8.28
N PRO A 75 -6.60 -22.07 7.10
CA PRO A 75 -7.86 -22.14 6.37
C PRO A 75 -8.90 -23.03 7.03
N SER A 76 -10.17 -22.65 6.97
CA SER A 76 -11.28 -23.39 7.53
C SER A 76 -12.60 -23.09 6.81
N THR A 77 -13.32 -24.14 6.42
CA THR A 77 -14.65 -24.00 5.84
C THR A 77 -15.71 -23.55 6.86
N GLY A 78 -15.40 -23.61 8.15
CA GLY A 78 -16.25 -23.17 9.25
C GLY A 78 -16.07 -21.70 9.66
N LEU A 79 -15.18 -20.96 8.97
CA LEU A 79 -14.97 -19.53 9.17
C LEU A 79 -15.39 -18.74 7.93
N PHE A 80 -15.37 -17.40 8.03
CA PHE A 80 -15.72 -16.51 6.93
C PHE A 80 -14.88 -16.77 5.69
N ARG A 81 -15.51 -16.83 4.53
CA ARG A 81 -14.88 -17.04 3.23
C ARG A 81 -14.64 -15.72 2.52
N ASN A 82 -13.70 -15.68 1.58
CA ASN A 82 -13.28 -14.44 0.90
C ASN A 82 -13.06 -13.28 1.89
N THR A 83 -12.28 -13.53 2.93
CA THR A 83 -12.22 -12.63 4.10
C THR A 83 -10.78 -12.32 4.49
N ILE A 84 -10.59 -11.07 4.90
CA ILE A 84 -9.40 -10.58 5.57
C ILE A 84 -9.72 -10.53 7.07
N PHE A 85 -8.93 -11.25 7.86
CA PHE A 85 -8.94 -11.23 9.31
C PHE A 85 -7.89 -10.23 9.76
N GLY A 86 -8.31 -9.03 10.17
CA GLY A 86 -7.42 -7.96 10.61
C GLY A 86 -6.80 -8.29 11.97
N VAL A 87 -7.61 -8.30 12.97
CA VAL A 87 -7.49 -9.07 14.22
C VAL A 87 -8.89 -9.56 14.50
N TYR A 88 -9.25 -10.69 13.94
CA TYR A 88 -10.57 -11.29 14.18
C TYR A 88 -10.63 -11.86 15.59
N MET A 89 -11.45 -11.27 16.41
CA MET A 89 -11.77 -11.71 17.76
C MET A 89 -13.08 -11.06 18.21
N ASP A 90 -13.63 -11.53 19.31
CA ASP A 90 -14.84 -10.98 19.90
C ASP A 90 -14.54 -9.62 20.57
N ILE A 91 -14.89 -8.55 19.89
CA ILE A 91 -14.80 -7.17 20.37
C ILE A 91 -16.17 -6.50 20.29
N ASP A 92 -16.49 -5.67 21.28
CA ASP A 92 -17.80 -5.07 21.43
C ASP A 92 -17.73 -3.52 21.25
N PRO A 93 -18.06 -3.04 20.04
CA PRO A 93 -18.16 -1.60 19.81
C PRO A 93 -19.25 -0.90 20.61
N SER A 94 -20.30 -1.62 21.05
CA SER A 94 -21.46 -1.02 21.75
C SER A 94 -21.13 -0.49 23.15
N VAL A 95 -20.14 -1.09 23.81
CA VAL A 95 -19.66 -0.68 25.13
C VAL A 95 -18.36 0.12 25.08
N SER A 96 -17.85 0.36 23.89
CA SER A 96 -16.62 1.11 23.67
C SER A 96 -16.85 2.62 23.71
N PRO A 97 -15.84 3.44 24.02
CA PRO A 97 -15.97 4.90 23.95
C PRO A 97 -16.41 5.35 22.55
N ILE A 98 -17.18 6.45 22.47
CA ILE A 98 -17.64 7.05 21.19
C ILE A 98 -16.46 7.32 20.23
N SER A 99 -15.28 7.64 20.75
CA SER A 99 -14.05 7.81 19.97
C SER A 99 -13.50 6.52 19.37
N SER A 100 -14.02 5.38 19.77
CA SER A 100 -13.60 4.01 19.36
C SER A 100 -14.44 3.44 18.23
N THR A 101 -15.10 4.29 17.45
CA THR A 101 -15.94 3.85 16.33
C THR A 101 -15.09 3.30 15.19
N ILE A 102 -15.41 2.09 14.76
CA ILE A 102 -14.79 1.49 13.55
C ILE A 102 -15.08 2.43 12.37
N ASN A 103 -14.06 2.76 11.63
CA ASN A 103 -14.17 3.71 10.54
C ASN A 103 -13.30 3.29 9.34
N TYR A 104 -13.60 3.84 8.17
CA TYR A 104 -12.76 3.69 7.00
C TYR A 104 -12.52 5.03 6.30
N LYS A 105 -11.42 5.12 5.57
CA LYS A 105 -11.10 6.25 4.72
C LYS A 105 -10.37 5.80 3.45
N VAL A 106 -10.49 6.61 2.41
CA VAL A 106 -9.73 6.44 1.17
C VAL A 106 -8.73 7.58 1.06
N ILE A 107 -7.49 7.25 0.76
CA ILE A 107 -6.37 8.19 0.67
C ILE A 107 -5.73 8.04 -0.72
N GLY A 108 -5.16 9.13 -1.22
CA GLY A 108 -4.50 9.14 -2.52
C GLY A 108 -5.48 9.32 -3.68
N SER A 109 -4.96 9.19 -4.89
CA SER A 109 -5.69 9.28 -6.15
C SER A 109 -5.38 8.08 -7.03
N ALA A 110 -6.31 7.75 -7.91
CA ALA A 110 -6.11 6.64 -8.85
C ALA A 110 -4.82 6.85 -9.67
N PRO A 111 -4.07 5.81 -9.92
CA PRO A 111 -4.29 4.39 -9.59
C PRO A 111 -3.60 3.92 -8.29
N CYS A 112 -3.30 4.83 -7.38
CA CYS A 112 -2.57 4.58 -6.13
C CYS A 112 -3.44 4.89 -4.91
N ARG A 113 -4.76 4.64 -4.98
CA ARG A 113 -5.65 4.83 -3.82
C ARG A 113 -5.41 3.74 -2.78
N THR A 114 -5.59 4.12 -1.54
CA THR A 114 -5.47 3.21 -0.39
C THR A 114 -6.73 3.30 0.43
N MET A 115 -7.37 2.16 0.69
CA MET A 115 -8.48 2.09 1.63
C MET A 115 -7.97 1.61 2.98
N VAL A 116 -8.21 2.41 4.01
CA VAL A 116 -7.78 2.16 5.39
C VAL A 116 -9.01 1.92 6.24
N ILE A 117 -9.10 0.76 6.87
CA ILE A 117 -10.16 0.38 7.82
C ILE A 117 -9.54 0.35 9.21
N SER A 118 -10.05 1.15 10.13
CA SER A 118 -9.50 1.31 11.48
C SER A 118 -10.45 0.78 12.55
N VAL A 119 -9.89 0.03 13.49
CA VAL A 119 -10.53 -0.43 14.73
C VAL A 119 -9.80 0.25 15.89
N PRO A 120 -10.21 1.48 16.29
CA PRO A 120 -9.47 2.27 17.26
C PRO A 120 -9.99 2.00 18.69
N ASN A 121 -9.19 1.34 19.53
CA ASN A 121 -9.44 1.14 20.95
C ASN A 121 -10.83 0.55 21.27
N VAL A 122 -11.24 -0.47 20.51
CA VAL A 122 -12.53 -1.16 20.72
C VAL A 122 -12.38 -2.18 21.83
N ASN A 123 -13.29 -2.18 22.81
CA ASN A 123 -13.24 -3.07 23.96
C ASN A 123 -13.44 -4.53 23.56
N TYR A 124 -12.79 -5.44 24.28
CA TYR A 124 -13.08 -6.88 24.17
C TYR A 124 -14.43 -7.20 24.80
N TYR A 125 -15.20 -8.07 24.16
CA TYR A 125 -16.37 -8.63 24.80
C TYR A 125 -15.98 -9.41 26.05
N GLY A 126 -16.71 -9.21 27.14
CA GLY A 126 -16.48 -9.91 28.40
C GLY A 126 -15.18 -9.49 29.17
N CYS A 127 -14.32 -8.68 28.57
CA CYS A 127 -13.08 -8.17 29.18
C CYS A 127 -12.92 -6.67 28.90
N ASN A 128 -13.89 -5.85 29.27
CA ASN A 128 -14.03 -4.43 28.92
C ASN A 128 -12.90 -3.52 29.44
N ASN A 129 -11.98 -4.04 30.23
CA ASN A 129 -10.74 -3.37 30.64
C ASN A 129 -9.58 -3.55 29.65
N GLN A 130 -9.79 -4.33 28.60
CA GLN A 130 -8.86 -4.55 27.49
C GLN A 130 -9.51 -4.06 26.20
N SER A 131 -8.69 -3.62 25.26
CA SER A 131 -9.15 -3.13 23.97
C SER A 131 -8.20 -3.52 22.85
N LEU A 132 -8.74 -3.56 21.64
CA LEU A 132 -8.02 -3.75 20.39
C LEU A 132 -7.84 -2.43 19.67
N THR A 133 -6.63 -2.16 19.20
CA THR A 133 -6.37 -1.11 18.22
C THR A 133 -5.62 -1.71 17.02
N SER A 134 -6.30 -1.76 15.88
CA SER A 134 -5.74 -2.34 14.64
C SER A 134 -6.23 -1.62 13.39
N GLN A 135 -5.55 -1.87 12.27
CA GLN A 135 -5.93 -1.41 10.93
C GLN A 135 -5.81 -2.53 9.92
N ILE A 136 -6.73 -2.52 8.96
CA ILE A 136 -6.64 -3.25 7.70
C ILE A 136 -6.47 -2.24 6.58
N VAL A 137 -5.50 -2.45 5.69
CA VAL A 137 -5.19 -1.54 4.60
C VAL A 137 -5.21 -2.30 3.28
N LEU A 138 -5.96 -1.77 2.31
CA LEU A 138 -6.07 -2.30 0.95
C LEU A 138 -5.45 -1.32 -0.03
N TYR A 139 -4.49 -1.78 -0.83
CA TYR A 139 -3.80 -0.98 -1.83
C TYR A 139 -4.35 -1.25 -3.22
N GLU A 140 -4.85 -0.19 -3.88
CA GLU A 140 -5.23 -0.23 -5.30
C GLU A 140 -4.06 -0.74 -6.16
N THR A 141 -4.35 -1.36 -7.29
CA THR A 141 -3.40 -1.83 -8.28
C THR A 141 -2.52 -2.99 -7.82
N THR A 142 -1.84 -2.85 -6.69
CA THR A 142 -0.95 -3.90 -6.16
C THR A 142 -1.71 -5.02 -5.49
N ASN A 143 -2.96 -4.76 -5.07
CA ASN A 143 -3.81 -5.70 -4.33
C ASN A 143 -3.13 -6.26 -3.07
N VAL A 144 -2.21 -5.49 -2.53
CA VAL A 144 -1.55 -5.79 -1.26
C VAL A 144 -2.55 -5.52 -0.13
N VAL A 145 -2.53 -6.39 0.87
CA VAL A 145 -3.23 -6.18 2.15
C VAL A 145 -2.18 -5.99 3.24
N GLU A 146 -2.36 -5.00 4.08
CA GLU A 146 -1.56 -4.85 5.29
C GLU A 146 -2.46 -4.86 6.53
N VAL A 147 -1.94 -5.41 7.62
CA VAL A 147 -2.58 -5.41 8.92
C VAL A 147 -1.61 -4.82 9.92
N TYR A 148 -2.03 -3.77 10.60
CA TYR A 148 -1.30 -3.11 11.66
C TYR A 148 -1.99 -3.34 12.99
N VAL A 149 -1.25 -3.72 14.02
CA VAL A 149 -1.73 -3.90 15.38
C VAL A 149 -0.95 -2.97 16.30
N LEU A 150 -1.59 -1.87 16.75
CA LEU A 150 -0.98 -1.01 17.74
C LEU A 150 -0.92 -1.73 19.08
N GLU A 151 -2.03 -2.33 19.48
CA GLU A 151 -2.13 -3.05 20.74
C GLU A 151 -3.24 -4.11 20.69
N ARG A 152 -2.87 -5.28 21.15
CA ARG A 152 -3.76 -6.40 21.46
C ARG A 152 -3.21 -7.10 22.70
N PRO A 153 -3.72 -6.80 23.91
CA PRO A 153 -3.34 -7.52 25.12
C PRO A 153 -3.88 -8.95 25.12
N SER A 154 -3.18 -9.85 25.80
CA SER A 154 -3.62 -11.23 26.07
C SER A 154 -4.26 -11.36 27.46
N GLY A 155 -4.77 -12.53 27.79
CA GLY A 155 -5.29 -12.85 29.13
C GLY A 155 -6.79 -12.65 29.30
N CYS A 156 -7.54 -12.35 28.23
CA CYS A 156 -8.99 -12.42 28.27
C CYS A 156 -9.45 -13.89 28.21
N SER A 157 -10.22 -14.33 29.20
CA SER A 157 -10.69 -15.72 29.24
C SER A 157 -11.90 -15.97 28.33
N TRP A 158 -12.58 -14.92 27.90
CA TRP A 158 -13.71 -15.04 26.96
C TRP A 158 -13.23 -15.62 25.63
N ASN A 159 -14.01 -16.51 25.04
CA ASN A 159 -13.67 -17.24 23.81
C ASN A 159 -12.22 -17.78 23.81
N SER A 160 -11.69 -18.14 24.99
CA SER A 160 -10.29 -18.58 25.21
C SER A 160 -9.22 -17.58 24.71
N GLY A 161 -9.55 -16.32 24.61
CA GLY A 161 -8.66 -15.28 24.04
C GLY A 161 -8.34 -15.49 22.56
N ASN A 162 -9.11 -16.28 21.83
CA ASN A 162 -8.82 -16.60 20.43
C ASN A 162 -8.83 -15.35 19.55
N ALA A 163 -7.80 -15.21 18.74
CA ALA A 163 -7.70 -14.19 17.70
C ALA A 163 -6.95 -14.69 16.47
N VAL A 164 -7.28 -14.15 15.30
CA VAL A 164 -6.64 -14.50 14.01
C VAL A 164 -6.26 -13.25 13.24
N ILE A 165 -5.03 -13.24 12.70
CA ILE A 165 -4.63 -12.38 11.60
C ILE A 165 -4.42 -13.26 10.37
N GLY A 166 -5.03 -12.90 9.23
CA GLY A 166 -4.82 -13.64 8.01
C GLY A 166 -5.77 -13.30 6.88
N ILE A 167 -5.67 -14.06 5.82
CA ILE A 167 -6.56 -13.99 4.67
C ILE A 167 -7.00 -15.40 4.28
N GLN A 168 -8.25 -15.56 3.81
CA GLN A 168 -8.80 -16.84 3.39
C GLN A 168 -9.62 -16.69 2.12
N ASP A 169 -9.53 -17.69 1.24
CA ASP A 169 -10.23 -17.74 -0.04
C ASP A 169 -11.74 -18.07 0.08
N GLY A 170 -12.44 -18.03 -1.06
CA GLY A 170 -13.88 -18.34 -1.13
C GLY A 170 -14.24 -19.81 -0.90
N THR A 171 -13.28 -20.71 -0.88
CA THR A 171 -13.52 -22.12 -0.58
C THR A 171 -13.30 -22.47 0.89
N GLY A 172 -12.55 -21.66 1.62
CA GLY A 172 -12.10 -21.94 2.98
C GLY A 172 -11.03 -23.04 3.06
N ASN A 173 -10.38 -23.38 1.93
CA ASN A 173 -9.34 -24.40 1.88
C ASN A 173 -7.94 -23.79 1.69
N LEU A 174 -7.87 -22.53 1.29
CA LEU A 174 -6.62 -21.80 1.13
C LEU A 174 -6.63 -20.54 2.00
N GLY A 175 -5.62 -20.40 2.84
CA GLY A 175 -5.48 -19.25 3.72
C GLY A 175 -4.04 -19.04 4.14
N TYR A 176 -3.71 -17.82 4.52
CA TYR A 176 -2.38 -17.42 4.93
C TYR A 176 -2.44 -16.61 6.21
N THR A 177 -1.60 -16.97 7.17
CA THR A 177 -1.48 -16.29 8.47
C THR A 177 -0.04 -16.01 8.80
N PRO A 178 0.24 -14.96 9.57
CA PRO A 178 1.56 -14.79 10.18
C PRO A 178 1.85 -15.90 11.21
N PRO A 179 3.10 -16.24 11.45
CA PRO A 179 3.48 -17.20 12.49
C PRO A 179 2.92 -16.79 13.86
N GLY A 180 2.27 -17.73 14.56
CA GLY A 180 1.70 -17.50 15.88
C GLY A 180 0.48 -16.58 15.93
N ARG A 181 -0.18 -16.31 14.80
CA ARG A 181 -1.36 -15.43 14.70
C ARG A 181 -2.61 -16.14 14.17
N ASN A 182 -2.64 -17.45 14.29
CA ASN A 182 -3.74 -18.30 13.78
C ASN A 182 -4.41 -19.04 14.92
N THR A 183 -5.30 -18.40 15.63
CA THR A 183 -5.96 -18.80 16.89
C THR A 183 -5.08 -18.68 18.14
N GLY A 184 -5.72 -18.86 19.28
CA GLY A 184 -5.10 -18.80 20.60
C GLY A 184 -4.97 -17.39 21.15
N ASP A 185 -4.59 -17.33 22.42
CA ASP A 185 -4.41 -16.09 23.15
C ASP A 185 -2.97 -15.61 23.01
N TRP A 186 -2.76 -14.63 22.15
CA TRP A 186 -1.48 -13.99 21.91
C TRP A 186 -1.56 -12.47 22.15
N SER A 187 -0.46 -11.83 22.42
CA SER A 187 -0.37 -10.37 22.51
C SER A 187 0.43 -9.80 21.35
N ALA A 188 0.13 -8.55 21.00
CA ALA A 188 0.89 -7.78 20.02
C ALA A 188 0.95 -6.32 20.44
N SER A 189 2.08 -5.66 20.14
CA SER A 189 2.27 -4.23 20.30
C SER A 189 3.17 -3.73 19.18
N MET A 190 2.69 -2.72 18.43
CA MET A 190 3.39 -2.15 17.28
C MET A 190 3.88 -3.22 16.28
N GLU A 191 2.98 -4.11 15.90
CA GLU A 191 3.22 -5.21 14.98
C GLU A 191 2.54 -4.94 13.64
N ALA A 192 3.18 -5.30 12.53
CA ALA A 192 2.58 -5.15 11.20
C ALA A 192 2.95 -6.29 10.25
N TRP A 193 1.99 -6.64 9.41
CA TRP A 193 2.08 -7.75 8.47
C TRP A 193 1.58 -7.35 7.08
N ARG A 194 2.30 -7.80 6.05
CA ARG A 194 1.92 -7.60 4.66
C ARG A 194 1.63 -8.93 3.97
N PHE A 195 0.49 -8.96 3.28
CA PHE A 195 0.06 -10.04 2.40
C PHE A 195 0.21 -9.56 0.97
N THR A 196 1.20 -10.09 0.27
CA THR A 196 1.47 -9.75 -1.13
C THR A 196 0.91 -10.84 -2.03
N PRO A 197 0.15 -10.50 -3.08
CA PRO A 197 -0.29 -11.47 -4.06
C PRO A 197 0.88 -12.26 -4.64
N ASN A 198 0.71 -13.57 -4.79
CA ASN A 198 1.72 -14.44 -5.36
C ASN A 198 1.40 -14.68 -6.83
N GLY A 199 2.05 -13.95 -7.71
CA GLY A 199 1.85 -14.02 -9.16
C GLY A 199 2.90 -13.21 -9.90
N LEU A 200 2.79 -13.14 -11.22
CA LEU A 200 3.60 -12.25 -12.04
C LEU A 200 3.31 -10.80 -11.65
N SER A 201 4.34 -9.97 -11.68
CA SER A 201 4.18 -8.53 -11.46
C SER A 201 3.18 -7.97 -12.47
N ASN A 202 2.15 -7.29 -11.99
CA ASN A 202 1.18 -6.60 -12.83
C ASN A 202 1.71 -5.26 -13.34
N ILE A 203 2.93 -4.89 -12.96
CA ILE A 203 3.54 -3.60 -13.26
C ILE A 203 4.63 -3.82 -14.32
N ASN A 204 4.52 -3.07 -15.42
CA ASN A 204 5.57 -2.95 -16.43
C ASN A 204 6.06 -1.50 -16.43
N PHE A 205 7.35 -1.32 -16.28
CA PHE A 205 7.99 0.00 -16.21
C PHE A 205 8.92 0.20 -17.40
N ASN A 206 8.84 1.38 -18.05
CA ASN A 206 9.71 1.77 -19.15
C ASN A 206 10.07 3.27 -19.06
N TRP A 207 11.27 3.57 -19.50
CA TRP A 207 11.68 4.90 -19.88
C TRP A 207 11.56 5.07 -21.40
N LEU A 208 10.98 6.17 -21.81
CA LEU A 208 10.86 6.54 -23.23
C LEU A 208 11.68 7.81 -23.48
N ASP A 209 12.30 7.89 -24.67
CA ASP A 209 12.89 9.13 -25.16
C ASP A 209 11.83 10.05 -25.78
N SER A 210 12.25 11.21 -26.29
CA SER A 210 11.38 12.19 -26.93
C SER A 210 10.69 11.67 -28.20
N THR A 211 11.19 10.56 -28.78
CA THR A 211 10.55 9.89 -29.94
C THR A 211 9.52 8.85 -29.53
N GLY A 212 9.43 8.54 -28.23
CA GLY A 212 8.59 7.48 -27.68
C GLY A 212 9.24 6.08 -27.75
N ALA A 213 10.52 5.98 -28.08
CA ALA A 213 11.24 4.73 -28.06
C ALA A 213 11.62 4.33 -26.63
N VAL A 214 11.59 3.02 -26.32
CA VAL A 214 11.99 2.51 -25.01
C VAL A 214 13.51 2.53 -24.88
N VAL A 215 14.02 3.29 -23.92
CA VAL A 215 15.45 3.45 -23.64
C VAL A 215 15.88 2.81 -22.31
N GLY A 216 14.94 2.35 -21.49
CA GLY A 216 15.22 1.63 -20.26
C GLY A 216 13.98 0.97 -19.67
N SER A 217 14.17 -0.04 -18.79
CA SER A 217 13.09 -0.78 -18.13
C SER A 217 13.34 -1.01 -16.63
N THR A 218 14.34 -0.34 -16.07
CA THR A 218 14.68 -0.37 -14.64
C THR A 218 14.24 0.93 -13.95
N PRO A 219 14.05 0.95 -12.63
CA PRO A 219 13.66 2.16 -11.91
C PRO A 219 14.63 3.35 -12.09
N THR A 220 15.87 3.08 -12.45
CA THR A 220 16.90 4.10 -12.72
C THR A 220 17.29 4.08 -14.19
N LEU A 221 17.38 5.26 -14.80
CA LEU A 221 17.90 5.47 -16.14
C LEU A 221 19.17 6.28 -16.07
N SER A 222 20.25 5.84 -16.75
CA SER A 222 21.49 6.61 -16.92
C SER A 222 21.61 7.00 -18.39
N VAL A 223 21.62 8.30 -18.66
CA VAL A 223 21.65 8.85 -20.02
C VAL A 223 22.70 9.96 -20.12
N CYS A 224 23.20 10.17 -21.33
CA CYS A 224 24.08 11.25 -21.70
C CYS A 224 23.65 11.79 -23.08
N PRO A 225 22.54 12.57 -23.13
CA PRO A 225 22.04 13.09 -24.39
C PRO A 225 23.01 14.17 -24.97
N ALA A 226 23.07 14.24 -26.29
CA ALA A 226 23.89 15.25 -26.96
C ALA A 226 23.26 16.65 -26.90
N ASP A 227 21.94 16.70 -26.91
CA ASP A 227 21.11 17.91 -26.83
C ASP A 227 20.13 17.78 -25.67
N THR A 228 19.49 18.89 -25.28
CA THR A 228 18.41 18.87 -24.30
C THR A 228 17.31 17.93 -24.75
N GLU A 229 16.95 16.97 -23.90
CA GLU A 229 15.99 15.92 -24.22
C GLU A 229 15.01 15.67 -23.08
N ILE A 230 13.77 15.27 -23.44
CA ILE A 230 12.73 14.90 -22.50
C ILE A 230 12.67 13.36 -22.41
N TYR A 231 12.73 12.85 -21.18
CA TYR A 231 12.51 11.44 -20.91
C TYR A 231 11.20 11.24 -20.15
N THR A 232 10.42 10.27 -20.59
CA THR A 232 9.14 9.92 -19.97
C THR A 232 9.28 8.60 -19.20
N ALA A 233 9.08 8.63 -17.89
CA ALA A 233 8.86 7.44 -17.08
C ALA A 233 7.42 6.95 -17.31
N ARG A 234 7.24 5.68 -17.67
CA ARG A 234 5.93 5.09 -17.91
C ARG A 234 5.76 3.81 -17.10
N ALA A 235 4.81 3.79 -16.17
CA ALA A 235 4.36 2.59 -15.50
C ALA A 235 3.01 2.14 -16.07
N SER A 236 2.92 0.88 -16.46
CA SER A 236 1.71 0.24 -16.95
C SER A 236 1.26 -0.84 -15.98
N TYR A 237 0.02 -0.80 -15.55
CA TYR A 237 -0.58 -1.73 -14.60
C TYR A 237 -1.66 -2.54 -15.29
N LEU A 238 -1.56 -3.86 -15.23
CA LEU A 238 -2.66 -4.74 -15.58
C LEU A 238 -3.58 -4.89 -14.37
N ASN A 239 -4.77 -4.31 -14.47
CA ASN A 239 -5.79 -4.43 -13.42
C ASN A 239 -6.45 -5.81 -13.44
N CYS A 240 -7.14 -6.17 -12.36
CA CYS A 240 -7.80 -7.47 -12.28
C CYS A 240 -9.01 -7.64 -13.21
N ASP A 241 -9.57 -6.57 -13.72
CA ASP A 241 -10.59 -6.59 -14.75
C ASP A 241 -10.01 -6.77 -16.17
N GLY A 242 -8.70 -6.94 -16.30
CA GLY A 242 -7.98 -7.07 -17.57
C GLY A 242 -7.69 -5.74 -18.27
N GLN A 243 -8.08 -4.60 -17.68
CA GLN A 243 -7.75 -3.29 -18.21
C GLN A 243 -6.32 -2.90 -17.85
N VAL A 244 -5.68 -2.10 -18.71
CA VAL A 244 -4.34 -1.56 -18.46
C VAL A 244 -4.46 -0.08 -18.09
N THR A 245 -4.02 0.24 -16.89
CA THR A 245 -3.84 1.65 -16.46
C THR A 245 -2.41 2.08 -16.73
N VAL A 246 -2.21 3.23 -17.36
CA VAL A 246 -0.90 3.80 -17.66
C VAL A 246 -0.74 5.12 -16.90
N VAL A 247 0.40 5.25 -16.22
CA VAL A 247 0.81 6.50 -15.55
C VAL A 247 2.15 6.92 -16.12
N THR A 248 2.31 8.20 -16.41
CA THR A 248 3.54 8.78 -16.94
C THR A 248 3.96 10.00 -16.13
N ASP A 249 5.26 10.20 -16.07
CA ASP A 249 5.89 11.42 -15.55
C ASP A 249 7.07 11.77 -16.43
N GLU A 250 7.40 13.07 -16.58
CA GLU A 250 8.39 13.56 -17.53
C GLU A 250 9.51 14.31 -16.82
N VAL A 251 10.72 14.12 -17.29
CA VAL A 251 11.89 14.86 -16.87
C VAL A 251 12.65 15.41 -18.07
N THR A 252 13.01 16.68 -18.02
CA THR A 252 13.87 17.30 -19.03
C THR A 252 15.31 17.26 -18.55
N VAL A 253 16.18 16.65 -19.35
CA VAL A 253 17.64 16.67 -19.16
C VAL A 253 18.21 17.74 -20.07
N THR A 254 18.71 18.81 -19.47
CA THR A 254 19.33 19.91 -20.20
C THR A 254 20.83 19.67 -20.34
N THR A 255 21.35 19.84 -21.53
CA THR A 255 22.80 19.89 -21.79
C THR A 255 23.28 21.31 -21.82
N SER A 256 24.43 21.59 -21.23
CA SER A 256 25.14 22.84 -21.45
C SER A 256 26.08 22.67 -22.64
N GLU A 257 26.18 23.72 -23.47
CA GLU A 257 27.20 23.72 -24.54
C GLU A 257 28.59 23.61 -23.91
N PHE A 258 29.43 22.81 -24.52
CA PHE A 258 30.83 22.80 -24.16
C PHE A 258 31.45 24.17 -24.52
N PHE A 259 32.21 24.74 -23.60
CA PHE A 259 32.99 25.90 -23.94
C PHE A 259 34.06 25.52 -24.95
N THR A 260 34.23 26.32 -25.98
CA THR A 260 35.35 26.19 -26.92
C THR A 260 36.47 27.09 -26.45
N LEU A 261 37.67 26.52 -26.36
CA LEU A 261 38.89 27.30 -26.11
C LEU A 261 39.50 27.61 -27.47
N ASP A 262 39.50 28.89 -27.82
CA ASP A 262 40.15 29.38 -29.02
C ASP A 262 41.38 30.20 -28.61
N LEU A 263 42.56 29.80 -29.09
CA LEU A 263 43.81 30.49 -28.85
C LEU A 263 44.14 31.49 -29.97
N GLY A 264 43.23 31.68 -30.93
CA GLY A 264 43.44 32.48 -32.10
C GLY A 264 44.31 31.81 -33.17
N LEU A 265 44.68 32.57 -34.19
CA LEU A 265 45.53 32.07 -35.28
C LEU A 265 46.95 31.83 -34.78
N ASP A 266 47.59 30.80 -35.31
CA ASP A 266 49.01 30.51 -35.08
C ASP A 266 49.85 31.75 -35.39
N GLN A 267 50.65 32.17 -34.40
CA GLN A 267 51.55 33.32 -34.55
C GLN A 267 52.98 32.85 -34.81
N ASP A 268 53.50 33.25 -35.93
CA ASP A 268 54.88 32.98 -36.32
C ASP A 268 55.63 34.30 -36.33
N THR A 269 56.60 34.52 -35.44
CA THR A 269 57.36 35.76 -35.31
C THR A 269 58.82 35.44 -35.20
N CYS A 270 59.60 36.26 -35.91
CA CYS A 270 61.04 36.25 -35.84
C CYS A 270 61.63 37.50 -35.06
N THR A 271 60.79 38.16 -34.24
CA THR A 271 61.19 39.31 -33.40
C THR A 271 61.48 38.88 -31.98
N THR A 272 62.19 39.67 -31.21
CA THR A 272 62.47 39.47 -29.77
C THR A 272 61.42 40.08 -28.89
N ASP A 273 60.28 40.51 -29.43
CA ASP A 273 59.17 41.10 -28.69
C ASP A 273 58.28 40.01 -28.07
N ASP A 274 57.75 40.31 -26.90
CA ASP A 274 56.84 39.41 -26.20
C ASP A 274 55.55 39.19 -26.99
N ILE A 275 55.14 37.95 -27.16
CA ILE A 275 53.84 37.57 -27.75
C ILE A 275 52.85 37.37 -26.63
N ILE A 276 51.75 38.14 -26.65
CA ILE A 276 50.65 37.94 -25.73
C ILE A 276 49.63 36.96 -26.37
N LEU A 277 49.50 35.79 -25.77
CA LEU A 277 48.48 34.80 -26.13
C LEU A 277 47.26 35.01 -25.20
N THR A 278 46.10 35.22 -25.80
CA THR A 278 44.85 35.36 -25.06
C THR A 278 43.97 34.17 -25.40
N ALA A 279 43.56 33.40 -24.37
CA ALA A 279 42.57 32.36 -24.55
C ALA A 279 41.17 32.99 -24.46
N ASP A 280 40.39 32.84 -25.52
CA ASP A 280 38.98 33.20 -25.51
C ASP A 280 38.16 32.00 -25.02
N THR A 281 37.48 32.18 -23.92
CA THR A 281 36.60 31.15 -23.29
C THR A 281 35.14 31.56 -23.48
N ALA A 282 34.71 31.69 -24.72
CA ALA A 282 33.33 32.02 -25.03
C ALA A 282 32.41 30.94 -24.44
N GLY A 283 31.52 31.33 -23.54
CA GLY A 283 30.52 30.46 -22.90
C GLY A 283 30.92 29.89 -21.54
N ALA A 284 32.14 30.13 -21.03
CA ALA A 284 32.49 29.66 -19.66
C ALA A 284 31.89 30.60 -18.60
N VAL A 285 30.78 30.23 -18.04
CA VAL A 285 30.20 30.86 -16.85
C VAL A 285 30.64 30.05 -15.65
N GLY A 286 31.69 30.54 -14.95
CA GLY A 286 32.06 30.16 -13.59
C GLY A 286 31.90 28.68 -13.19
N LEU A 287 32.79 27.83 -13.68
CA LEU A 287 32.94 26.47 -13.12
C LEU A 287 33.80 26.57 -11.85
N PHE A 288 33.16 26.54 -10.69
CA PHE A 288 33.86 26.36 -9.42
C PHE A 288 33.77 24.87 -9.05
N TYR A 289 34.93 24.21 -8.94
CA TYR A 289 35.04 22.93 -8.24
C TYR A 289 35.51 23.27 -6.80
N GLU A 290 34.72 22.88 -5.79
CA GLU A 290 35.20 22.70 -4.42
C GLU A 290 35.72 21.28 -4.22
#